data_40f7794cbe281ddadbe8592c3d6754bd
#
_entry.id   40f7794cbe281ddadbe8592c3d6754bd
#
_cell.length_a   1.000
_cell.length_b   1.000
_cell.length_c   1.000
_cell.angle_alpha   90.00
_cell.angle_beta   90.00
_cell.angle_gamma   90.00
#
_symmetry.space_group_name_H-M   'P 1'
#
loop_
_entity.id
_entity.type
_entity.pdbx_description
1 polymer ?
#
loop_
_entity_poly.entity_id
_entity_poly.type
_entity_poly.pdbx_seq_one_letter_code
_entity_poly.pdbx_strand_id
1 'polypeptide(L)'
;MNDYQEEKNSLLASHGKKRIVLYAPTFSPKLTSLPYMMEALEKLLRERDIVLMLKFHPLTKSEWCDQYREWASSQPDAIYIESSENVTRYQMMADVMISDTSSAIYEFLLLDRPVITYNAIAKDIYWENITDTARLTEAFDKVLDDPSAIEKRKWICRNYDPHLDGKCCERMIAEAEDYIRRHGVPARRSLNLWRKYTSIRTFGTISKKNKL
;
A
#
# COMPACT_ATOMS: atom_id res chain seq x y z
N MET A 1 19.19 -2.46 -2.59
CA MET A 1 18.80 -2.08 -1.21
C MET A 1 19.62 -0.94 -0.65
N ASN A 2 20.91 -0.81 -0.98
CA ASN A 2 21.77 0.27 -0.49
C ASN A 2 21.30 1.67 -0.92
N ASP A 3 20.87 1.84 -2.17
CA ASP A 3 20.48 3.14 -2.74
C ASP A 3 19.32 3.81 -1.97
N TYR A 4 18.28 3.04 -1.59
CA TYR A 4 17.15 3.58 -0.82
C TYR A 4 17.52 3.93 0.63
N GLN A 5 18.52 3.26 1.20
CA GLN A 5 18.98 3.57 2.56
C GLN A 5 19.76 4.88 2.60
N GLU A 6 20.59 5.15 1.60
CA GLU A 6 21.31 6.41 1.48
C GLU A 6 20.34 7.59 1.25
N GLU A 7 19.36 7.41 0.37
CA GLU A 7 18.31 8.40 0.14
C GLU A 7 17.49 8.68 1.39
N LYS A 8 17.08 7.63 2.12
CA LYS A 8 16.41 7.74 3.41
C LYS A 8 17.23 8.54 4.41
N ASN A 9 18.48 8.20 4.58
CA ASN A 9 19.37 8.88 5.53
C ASN A 9 19.58 10.36 5.18
N SER A 10 19.75 10.67 3.89
CA SER A 10 19.84 12.04 3.40
C SER A 10 18.57 12.84 3.69
N LEU A 11 17.41 12.26 3.45
CA LEU A 11 16.12 12.90 3.71
C LEU A 11 15.92 13.16 5.21
N LEU A 12 16.19 12.17 6.05
CA LEU A 12 16.08 12.33 7.50
C LEU A 12 17.04 13.39 8.04
N ALA A 13 18.28 13.43 7.54
CA ALA A 13 19.28 14.43 7.93
C ALA A 13 18.86 15.85 7.53
N SER A 14 18.31 16.03 6.33
CA SER A 14 17.88 17.35 5.84
C SER A 14 16.71 17.94 6.64
N HIS A 15 15.87 17.10 7.24
CA HIS A 15 14.75 17.51 8.10
C HIS A 15 15.08 17.46 9.59
N GLY A 16 16.25 16.92 9.99
CA GLY A 16 16.59 16.69 11.40
C GLY A 16 15.64 15.73 12.12
N LYS A 17 15.08 14.75 11.39
CA LYS A 17 14.08 13.80 11.87
C LYS A 17 14.63 12.37 11.98
N LYS A 18 13.90 11.50 12.68
CA LYS A 18 14.35 10.14 12.98
C LYS A 18 13.67 9.05 12.17
N ARG A 19 12.45 9.30 11.67
CA ARG A 19 11.65 8.29 10.98
C ARG A 19 10.91 8.87 9.79
N ILE A 20 10.62 8.02 8.82
CA ILE A 20 9.77 8.33 7.68
C ILE A 20 8.44 7.58 7.84
N VAL A 21 7.34 8.29 7.72
CA VAL A 21 5.98 7.75 7.69
C VAL A 21 5.41 7.91 6.29
N LEU A 22 4.89 6.83 5.72
CA LEU A 22 4.20 6.84 4.42
C LEU A 22 2.69 6.78 4.63
N TYR A 23 1.98 7.82 4.22
CA TYR A 23 0.51 7.78 4.12
C TYR A 23 0.10 7.46 2.69
N ALA A 24 -0.46 6.26 2.51
CA ALA A 24 -0.86 5.73 1.20
C ALA A 24 -2.28 5.14 1.24
N PRO A 25 -3.32 5.99 1.19
CA PRO A 25 -4.71 5.57 1.24
C PRO A 25 -5.19 4.96 -0.09
N THR A 26 -6.29 4.20 -0.03
CA THR A 26 -6.99 3.74 -1.24
C THR A 26 -7.67 4.89 -1.97
N PHE A 27 -7.86 4.74 -3.28
CA PHE A 27 -8.56 5.70 -4.12
C PHE A 27 -10.10 5.57 -4.09
N SER A 28 -10.61 4.46 -3.55
CA SER A 28 -12.06 4.18 -3.53
C SER A 28 -12.82 5.21 -2.69
N PRO A 29 -13.78 5.97 -3.25
CA PRO A 29 -14.45 7.05 -2.53
C PRO A 29 -15.22 6.62 -1.27
N LYS A 30 -15.59 5.35 -1.18
CA LYS A 30 -16.33 4.80 -0.03
C LYS A 30 -15.42 4.22 1.06
N LEU A 31 -14.14 4.00 0.75
CA LEU A 31 -13.21 3.28 1.62
C LEU A 31 -12.01 4.13 2.01
N THR A 32 -11.78 5.24 1.28
CA THR A 32 -10.62 6.09 1.52
C THR A 32 -10.71 6.84 2.84
N SER A 33 -9.60 6.90 3.54
CA SER A 33 -9.44 7.68 4.77
C SER A 33 -9.19 9.18 4.54
N LEU A 34 -8.98 9.62 3.30
CA LEU A 34 -8.65 11.01 2.95
C LEU A 34 -9.54 12.07 3.62
N PRO A 35 -10.89 11.90 3.70
CA PRO A 35 -11.75 12.91 4.32
C PRO A 35 -11.50 13.14 5.81
N TYR A 36 -10.80 12.23 6.49
CA TYR A 36 -10.75 12.17 7.96
C TYR A 36 -9.35 12.34 8.56
N MET A 37 -8.28 12.17 7.75
CA MET A 37 -6.94 11.95 8.28
C MET A 37 -6.09 13.22 8.44
N MET A 38 -6.42 14.31 7.76
CA MET A 38 -5.55 15.49 7.69
C MET A 38 -5.18 16.05 9.06
N GLU A 39 -6.16 16.27 9.93
CA GLU A 39 -5.95 16.80 11.27
C GLU A 39 -5.11 15.84 12.13
N ALA A 40 -5.37 14.54 12.03
CA ALA A 40 -4.61 13.53 12.75
C ALA A 40 -3.15 13.42 12.27
N LEU A 41 -2.91 13.57 10.97
CA LEU A 41 -1.56 13.62 10.39
C LEU A 41 -0.81 14.89 10.81
N GLU A 42 -1.48 16.03 10.86
CA GLU A 42 -0.91 17.28 11.35
C GLU A 42 -0.51 17.17 12.84
N LYS A 43 -1.39 16.59 13.65
CA LYS A 43 -1.07 16.30 15.07
C LYS A 43 0.15 15.38 15.19
N LEU A 44 0.21 14.32 14.39
CA LEU A 44 1.32 13.37 14.40
C LEU A 44 2.65 14.06 14.02
N LEU A 45 2.65 14.91 12.98
CA LEU A 45 3.81 15.71 12.58
C LEU A 45 4.30 16.63 13.70
N ARG A 46 3.39 17.28 14.40
CA ARG A 46 3.73 18.19 15.50
C ARG A 46 4.29 17.48 16.73
N GLU A 47 3.81 16.27 17.01
CA GLU A 47 4.11 15.55 18.25
C GLU A 47 5.23 14.52 18.12
N ARG A 48 5.68 14.19 16.89
CA ARG A 48 6.69 13.15 16.66
C ARG A 48 7.78 13.61 15.68
N ASP A 49 8.98 13.07 15.88
CA ASP A 49 10.17 13.28 15.04
C ASP A 49 10.09 12.50 13.74
N ILE A 50 9.21 12.91 12.83
CA ILE A 50 8.96 12.21 11.57
C ILE A 50 9.00 13.13 10.36
N VAL A 51 9.31 12.56 9.20
CA VAL A 51 8.98 13.08 7.87
C VAL A 51 7.76 12.30 7.37
N LEU A 52 6.72 13.01 6.95
CA LEU A 52 5.51 12.41 6.39
C LEU A 52 5.52 12.47 4.88
N MET A 53 5.52 11.33 4.23
CA MET A 53 5.36 11.20 2.78
C MET A 53 3.92 10.87 2.44
N LEU A 54 3.30 11.66 1.55
CA LEU A 54 1.94 11.49 1.07
C LEU A 54 1.99 10.93 -0.34
N LYS A 55 1.60 9.66 -0.53
CA LYS A 55 1.62 9.00 -1.85
C LYS A 55 0.25 8.44 -2.18
N PHE A 56 -0.44 9.11 -3.08
CA PHE A 56 -1.79 8.73 -3.47
C PHE A 56 -1.80 7.88 -4.74
N HIS A 57 -2.86 7.10 -4.88
CA HIS A 57 -3.07 6.27 -6.07
C HIS A 57 -3.39 7.17 -7.28
N PRO A 58 -2.96 6.83 -8.51
CA PRO A 58 -3.28 7.62 -9.72
C PRO A 58 -4.77 7.85 -9.99
N LEU A 59 -5.65 7.00 -9.47
CA LEU A 59 -7.10 7.13 -9.58
C LEU A 59 -7.75 7.92 -8.43
N THR A 60 -6.96 8.48 -7.52
CA THR A 60 -7.47 9.38 -6.47
C THR A 60 -8.06 10.63 -7.12
N LYS A 61 -9.19 11.11 -6.59
CA LYS A 61 -9.83 12.33 -7.09
C LYS A 61 -8.90 13.53 -6.98
N SER A 62 -8.89 14.37 -8.01
CA SER A 62 -8.05 15.57 -8.08
C SER A 62 -8.24 16.51 -6.89
N GLU A 63 -9.47 16.69 -6.43
CA GLU A 63 -9.79 17.57 -5.31
C GLU A 63 -9.02 17.18 -4.03
N TRP A 64 -8.89 15.87 -3.76
CA TRP A 64 -8.09 15.38 -2.63
C TRP A 64 -6.60 15.58 -2.86
N CYS A 65 -6.13 15.32 -4.09
CA CYS A 65 -4.73 15.52 -4.44
C CYS A 65 -4.32 16.98 -4.25
N ASP A 66 -5.13 17.92 -4.72
CA ASP A 66 -4.85 19.35 -4.64
C ASP A 66 -4.89 19.83 -3.19
N GLN A 67 -5.89 19.42 -2.42
CA GLN A 67 -6.03 19.78 -1.01
C GLN A 67 -4.83 19.30 -0.18
N TYR A 68 -4.41 18.04 -0.35
CA TYR A 68 -3.28 17.50 0.40
C TYR A 68 -1.93 18.03 -0.09
N ARG A 69 -1.80 18.38 -1.37
CA ARG A 69 -0.60 19.04 -1.89
C ARG A 69 -0.46 20.46 -1.29
N GLU A 70 -1.54 21.23 -1.26
CA GLU A 70 -1.55 22.55 -0.64
C GLU A 70 -1.22 22.47 0.86
N TRP A 71 -1.89 21.57 1.57
CA TRP A 71 -1.61 21.33 2.98
C TRP A 71 -0.15 20.94 3.22
N ALA A 72 0.40 19.97 2.46
CA ALA A 72 1.80 19.55 2.61
C ALA A 72 2.78 20.71 2.36
N SER A 73 2.49 21.61 1.42
CA SER A 73 3.34 22.76 1.15
C SER A 73 3.45 23.74 2.33
N SER A 74 2.47 23.71 3.24
CA SER A 74 2.47 24.51 4.47
C SER A 74 3.17 23.82 5.65
N GLN A 75 3.53 22.53 5.52
CA GLN A 75 4.15 21.74 6.57
C GLN A 75 5.62 21.48 6.25
N PRO A 76 6.58 21.88 7.10
CA PRO A 76 8.02 21.74 6.79
C PRO A 76 8.48 20.28 6.67
N ASP A 77 7.80 19.35 7.32
CA ASP A 77 8.16 17.93 7.41
C ASP A 77 7.17 17.02 6.65
N ALA A 78 6.32 17.57 5.75
CA ALA A 78 5.44 16.82 4.88
C ALA A 78 5.86 16.95 3.42
N ILE A 79 5.85 15.83 2.71
CA ILE A 79 6.24 15.74 1.30
C ILE A 79 5.12 15.11 0.50
N TYR A 80 4.52 15.86 -0.41
CA TYR A 80 3.57 15.32 -1.37
C TYR A 80 4.32 14.72 -2.55
N ILE A 81 4.03 13.43 -2.82
CA ILE A 81 4.65 12.67 -3.89
C ILE A 81 3.65 12.53 -5.04
N GLU A 82 4.10 12.89 -6.24
CA GLU A 82 3.24 12.82 -7.42
C GLU A 82 2.73 11.40 -7.67
N SER A 83 1.47 11.31 -8.11
CA SER A 83 0.77 10.03 -8.28
C SER A 83 1.41 9.13 -9.34
N SER A 84 2.16 9.71 -10.29
CA SER A 84 2.92 9.00 -11.33
C SER A 84 4.16 8.27 -10.81
N GLU A 85 4.69 8.65 -9.65
CA GLU A 85 5.86 8.04 -9.04
C GLU A 85 5.58 6.61 -8.56
N ASN A 86 6.60 5.75 -8.59
CA ASN A 86 6.48 4.37 -8.13
C ASN A 86 6.42 4.31 -6.59
N VAL A 87 5.32 3.79 -6.05
CA VAL A 87 5.10 3.67 -4.61
C VAL A 87 6.15 2.80 -3.92
N THR A 88 6.70 1.79 -4.58
CA THR A 88 7.68 0.85 -4.02
C THR A 88 8.93 1.56 -3.50
N ARG A 89 9.41 2.60 -4.20
CA ARG A 89 10.52 3.44 -3.75
C ARG A 89 10.27 4.01 -2.35
N TYR A 90 9.09 4.55 -2.14
CA TYR A 90 8.71 5.19 -0.87
C TYR A 90 8.39 4.19 0.22
N GLN A 91 7.83 3.03 -0.14
CA GLN A 91 7.70 1.90 0.78
C GLN A 91 9.07 1.42 1.29
N MET A 92 10.08 1.36 0.42
CA MET A 92 11.44 0.96 0.81
C MET A 92 12.10 1.96 1.77
N MET A 93 11.75 3.22 1.73
CA MET A 93 12.28 4.27 2.60
C MET A 93 11.51 4.41 3.92
N ALA A 94 10.21 4.19 3.93
CA ALA A 94 9.36 4.42 5.09
C ALA A 94 9.62 3.41 6.23
N ASP A 95 9.48 3.87 7.46
CA ASP A 95 9.55 3.04 8.69
C ASP A 95 8.18 2.55 9.12
N VAL A 96 7.13 3.35 8.90
CA VAL A 96 5.74 3.07 9.23
C VAL A 96 4.86 3.45 8.05
N MET A 97 3.83 2.66 7.77
CA MET A 97 2.81 2.99 6.78
C MET A 97 1.48 3.26 7.47
N ILE A 98 0.83 4.35 7.08
CA ILE A 98 -0.56 4.65 7.43
C ILE A 98 -1.40 4.46 6.17
N SER A 99 -2.51 3.73 6.28
CA SER A 99 -3.41 3.42 5.16
C SER A 99 -4.85 3.21 5.64
N ASP A 100 -5.66 2.58 4.81
CA ASP A 100 -7.04 2.21 5.11
C ASP A 100 -7.36 0.79 4.60
N THR A 101 -7.77 0.64 3.33
CA THR A 101 -8.10 -0.63 2.69
C THR A 101 -7.37 -0.72 1.35
N SER A 102 -6.07 -0.96 1.40
CA SER A 102 -5.19 -1.03 0.23
C SER A 102 -4.40 -2.35 0.22
N SER A 103 -4.18 -2.92 -0.98
CA SER A 103 -3.28 -4.08 -1.14
C SER A 103 -1.82 -3.76 -0.80
N ALA A 104 -1.42 -2.49 -0.93
CA ALA A 104 -0.09 -2.01 -0.56
C ALA A 104 0.29 -2.27 0.90
N ILE A 105 -0.72 -2.47 1.78
CA ILE A 105 -0.52 -2.88 3.18
C ILE A 105 0.26 -4.19 3.28
N TYR A 106 -0.15 -5.20 2.50
CA TYR A 106 0.51 -6.51 2.52
C TYR A 106 1.94 -6.43 1.99
N GLU A 107 2.16 -5.66 0.91
CA GLU A 107 3.49 -5.42 0.36
C GLU A 107 4.42 -4.79 1.42
N PHE A 108 3.91 -3.81 2.16
CA PHE A 108 4.68 -3.13 3.20
C PHE A 108 4.94 -4.03 4.43
N LEU A 109 3.96 -4.85 4.84
CA LEU A 109 4.12 -5.80 5.94
C LEU A 109 5.17 -6.87 5.63
N LEU A 110 5.33 -7.27 4.35
CA LEU A 110 6.39 -8.20 3.92
C LEU A 110 7.81 -7.60 4.07
N LEU A 111 7.94 -6.29 4.21
CA LEU A 111 9.20 -5.64 4.57
C LEU A 111 9.52 -5.73 6.07
N ASP A 112 8.72 -6.45 6.85
CA ASP A 112 8.76 -6.51 8.32
C ASP A 112 8.64 -5.13 8.99
N ARG A 113 7.80 -4.25 8.41
CA ARG A 113 7.57 -2.89 8.92
C ARG A 113 6.13 -2.69 9.35
N PRO A 114 5.87 -1.88 10.40
CA PRO A 114 4.54 -1.71 10.96
C PRO A 114 3.61 -0.91 10.07
N VAL A 115 2.33 -1.31 10.10
CA VAL A 115 1.22 -0.63 9.43
C VAL A 115 0.17 -0.22 10.45
N ILE A 116 -0.40 0.97 10.24
CA ILE A 116 -1.60 1.45 10.93
C ILE A 116 -2.67 1.68 9.87
N THR A 117 -3.86 1.14 10.07
CA THR A 117 -5.00 1.39 9.19
C THR A 117 -6.13 2.10 9.89
N TYR A 118 -6.90 2.86 9.12
CA TYR A 118 -8.14 3.46 9.55
C TYR A 118 -9.33 2.77 8.90
N ASN A 119 -10.22 2.18 9.71
CA ASN A 119 -11.43 1.48 9.27
C ASN A 119 -11.19 0.43 8.16
N ALA A 120 -10.10 -0.34 8.27
CA ALA A 120 -9.84 -1.42 7.32
C ALA A 120 -10.95 -2.47 7.36
N ILE A 121 -11.39 -2.92 6.17
CA ILE A 121 -12.48 -3.89 6.00
C ILE A 121 -12.00 -5.35 5.89
N ALA A 122 -10.70 -5.61 6.05
CA ALA A 122 -10.17 -6.97 6.04
C ALA A 122 -10.80 -7.81 7.16
N LYS A 123 -11.07 -9.09 6.88
CA LYS A 123 -11.66 -9.99 7.89
C LYS A 123 -10.67 -10.33 9.01
N ASP A 124 -9.41 -10.56 8.62
CA ASP A 124 -8.34 -10.94 9.53
C ASP A 124 -7.28 -9.84 9.54
N ILE A 125 -7.28 -9.01 10.58
CA ILE A 125 -6.37 -7.87 10.72
C ILE A 125 -5.27 -8.26 11.72
N TYR A 126 -4.05 -8.39 11.21
CA TYR A 126 -2.84 -8.73 11.99
C TYR A 126 -1.93 -7.51 12.22
N TRP A 127 -2.46 -6.31 12.06
CA TRP A 127 -1.78 -5.03 12.30
C TRP A 127 -2.67 -4.10 13.13
N GLU A 128 -2.21 -2.91 13.45
CA GLU A 128 -2.99 -1.93 14.19
C GLU A 128 -4.05 -1.30 13.29
N ASN A 129 -5.32 -1.35 13.72
CA ASN A 129 -6.44 -0.75 13.00
C ASN A 129 -7.22 0.15 13.95
N ILE A 130 -7.27 1.44 13.65
CA ILE A 130 -8.02 2.43 14.42
C ILE A 130 -9.36 2.73 13.75
N THR A 131 -10.35 3.06 14.55
CA THR A 131 -11.69 3.51 14.09
C THR A 131 -11.93 4.99 14.42
N ASP A 132 -11.04 5.58 15.21
CA ASP A 132 -11.02 7.00 15.57
C ASP A 132 -9.66 7.59 15.21
N THR A 133 -9.65 8.62 14.37
CA THR A 133 -8.43 9.28 13.91
C THR A 133 -7.66 9.97 15.04
N ALA A 134 -8.33 10.39 16.11
CA ALA A 134 -7.70 10.98 17.30
C ALA A 134 -6.69 10.02 17.98
N ARG A 135 -6.83 8.71 17.75
CA ARG A 135 -5.94 7.68 18.28
C ARG A 135 -4.69 7.42 17.44
N LEU A 136 -4.51 8.14 16.32
CA LEU A 136 -3.40 7.88 15.40
C LEU A 136 -2.03 7.97 16.09
N THR A 137 -1.81 8.99 16.90
CA THR A 137 -0.52 9.19 17.60
C THR A 137 -0.25 8.09 18.63
N GLU A 138 -1.27 7.65 19.37
CA GLU A 138 -1.18 6.51 20.30
C GLU A 138 -0.86 5.22 19.54
N ALA A 139 -1.56 4.98 18.42
CA ALA A 139 -1.34 3.82 17.58
C ALA A 139 0.08 3.82 16.98
N PHE A 140 0.60 4.99 16.60
CA PHE A 140 1.95 5.13 16.08
C PHE A 140 3.01 4.71 17.11
N ASP A 141 2.90 5.14 18.35
CA ASP A 141 3.82 4.73 19.41
C ASP A 141 3.72 3.23 19.68
N LYS A 142 2.50 2.72 19.77
CA LYS A 142 2.23 1.31 20.01
C LYS A 142 2.87 0.38 18.99
N VAL A 143 2.75 0.66 17.69
CA VAL A 143 3.27 -0.23 16.63
C VAL A 143 4.80 -0.28 16.59
N LEU A 144 5.47 0.70 17.17
CA LEU A 144 6.94 0.75 17.24
C LEU A 144 7.50 -0.11 18.38
N ASP A 145 6.84 -0.11 19.51
CA ASP A 145 7.39 -0.61 20.78
C ASP A 145 6.66 -1.86 21.32
N ASP A 146 5.46 -2.20 20.82
CA ASP A 146 4.68 -3.33 21.32
C ASP A 146 5.20 -4.67 20.74
N PRO A 147 5.73 -5.58 21.59
CA PRO A 147 6.17 -6.90 21.17
C PRO A 147 5.07 -7.72 20.47
N SER A 148 3.81 -7.53 20.85
CA SER A 148 2.68 -8.26 20.24
C SER A 148 2.46 -7.82 18.78
N ALA A 149 2.66 -6.54 18.47
CA ALA A 149 2.59 -6.01 17.12
C ALA A 149 3.73 -6.59 16.25
N ILE A 150 4.92 -6.76 16.83
CA ILE A 150 6.07 -7.37 16.15
C ILE A 150 5.78 -8.84 15.79
N GLU A 151 5.26 -9.62 16.74
CA GLU A 151 4.94 -11.04 16.49
C GLU A 151 3.82 -11.23 15.45
N LYS A 152 2.79 -10.41 15.46
CA LYS A 152 1.75 -10.40 14.42
C LYS A 152 2.33 -10.13 13.03
N ARG A 153 3.21 -9.14 12.91
CA ARG A 153 3.89 -8.80 11.66
C ARG A 153 4.78 -9.93 11.15
N LYS A 154 5.57 -10.55 12.02
CA LYS A 154 6.37 -11.72 11.69
C LYS A 154 5.52 -12.92 11.25
N TRP A 155 4.34 -13.08 11.84
CA TRP A 155 3.39 -14.10 11.40
C TRP A 155 2.96 -13.86 9.95
N ILE A 156 2.68 -12.61 9.56
CA ILE A 156 2.34 -12.26 8.17
C ILE A 156 3.49 -12.62 7.24
N CYS A 157 4.72 -12.18 7.53
CA CYS A 157 5.89 -12.52 6.71
C CYS A 157 6.01 -14.03 6.49
N ARG A 158 5.84 -14.83 7.54
CA ARG A 158 5.95 -16.30 7.44
C ARG A 158 4.84 -16.98 6.67
N ASN A 159 3.63 -16.40 6.63
CA ASN A 159 2.45 -17.07 6.06
C ASN A 159 2.06 -16.54 4.67
N TYR A 160 2.37 -15.28 4.34
CA TYR A 160 2.04 -14.69 3.04
C TYR A 160 3.18 -14.82 2.02
N ASP A 161 4.42 -14.67 2.42
CA ASP A 161 5.59 -14.98 1.59
C ASP A 161 6.70 -15.59 2.43
N PRO A 162 6.65 -16.93 2.68
CA PRO A 162 7.59 -17.60 3.55
C PRO A 162 9.02 -17.65 3.00
N HIS A 163 9.21 -17.31 1.74
CA HIS A 163 10.51 -17.44 1.11
C HIS A 163 11.35 -16.17 1.10
N LEU A 164 10.74 -15.00 0.91
CA LEU A 164 11.37 -13.64 0.90
C LEU A 164 12.77 -13.59 0.21
N ASP A 165 13.00 -14.47 -0.77
CA ASP A 165 14.29 -14.65 -1.45
C ASP A 165 14.36 -14.02 -2.84
N GLY A 166 13.30 -13.31 -3.24
CA GLY A 166 13.17 -12.68 -4.56
C GLY A 166 12.91 -13.65 -5.72
N LYS A 167 12.71 -14.96 -5.45
CA LYS A 167 12.51 -16.01 -6.49
C LYS A 167 11.05 -16.44 -6.67
N CYS A 168 10.11 -15.63 -6.23
CA CYS A 168 8.68 -15.94 -6.35
C CYS A 168 8.27 -16.19 -7.81
N CYS A 169 8.71 -15.34 -8.75
CA CYS A 169 8.39 -15.50 -10.17
C CYS A 169 8.99 -16.80 -10.77
N GLU A 170 10.21 -17.15 -10.39
CA GLU A 170 10.85 -18.41 -10.83
C GLU A 170 10.00 -19.62 -10.38
N ARG A 171 9.58 -19.64 -9.13
CA ARG A 171 8.70 -20.70 -8.58
C ARG A 171 7.35 -20.74 -9.29
N MET A 172 6.72 -19.59 -9.52
CA MET A 172 5.43 -19.54 -10.25
C MET A 172 5.54 -20.09 -11.66
N ILE A 173 6.61 -19.77 -12.37
CA ILE A 173 6.87 -20.28 -13.73
C ILE A 173 7.11 -21.79 -13.66
N ALA A 174 7.97 -22.26 -12.77
CA ALA A 174 8.28 -23.68 -12.61
C ALA A 174 7.04 -24.52 -12.28
N GLU A 175 6.17 -24.04 -11.39
CA GLU A 175 4.90 -24.71 -11.07
C GLU A 175 3.93 -24.71 -12.24
N ALA A 176 3.85 -23.62 -13.01
CA ALA A 176 3.02 -23.56 -14.21
C ALA A 176 3.50 -24.54 -15.28
N GLU A 177 4.81 -24.64 -15.52
CA GLU A 177 5.42 -25.58 -16.47
C GLU A 177 5.19 -27.03 -16.02
N ASP A 178 5.36 -27.32 -14.73
CA ASP A 178 5.12 -28.63 -14.17
C ASP A 178 3.65 -29.03 -14.24
N TYR A 179 2.73 -28.11 -13.98
CA TYR A 179 1.30 -28.31 -14.17
C TYR A 179 0.97 -28.68 -15.62
N ILE A 180 1.53 -27.94 -16.59
CA ILE A 180 1.35 -28.21 -18.02
C ILE A 180 1.93 -29.57 -18.39
N ARG A 181 3.10 -29.93 -17.85
CA ARG A 181 3.74 -31.25 -18.09
C ARG A 181 2.89 -32.39 -17.57
N ARG A 182 2.30 -32.26 -16.38
CA ARG A 182 1.46 -33.30 -15.75
C ARG A 182 0.06 -33.42 -16.40
N HIS A 183 -0.54 -32.33 -16.81
CA HIS A 183 -1.94 -32.28 -17.24
C HIS A 183 -2.11 -31.99 -18.74
N GLY A 184 -1.06 -31.59 -19.43
CA GLY A 184 -1.11 -31.14 -20.83
C GLY A 184 -1.79 -29.77 -20.98
N VAL A 185 -1.76 -29.28 -22.22
CA VAL A 185 -2.50 -28.08 -22.61
C VAL A 185 -3.78 -28.52 -23.30
N PRO A 186 -4.96 -28.06 -22.87
CA PRO A 186 -6.21 -28.41 -23.54
C PRO A 186 -6.17 -27.99 -25.02
N ALA A 187 -6.40 -28.92 -25.93
CA ALA A 187 -6.39 -28.66 -27.40
C ALA A 187 -7.47 -27.61 -27.79
N ARG A 188 -8.55 -27.53 -27.02
CA ARG A 188 -9.59 -26.51 -27.19
C ARG A 188 -10.10 -26.07 -25.83
N ARG A 189 -10.24 -24.77 -25.66
CA ARG A 189 -10.95 -24.19 -24.48
C ARG A 189 -12.44 -24.30 -24.73
N SER A 190 -13.18 -24.94 -23.82
CA SER A 190 -14.63 -24.95 -23.87
C SER A 190 -15.19 -23.52 -23.83
N LEU A 191 -16.07 -23.18 -24.76
CA LEU A 191 -16.71 -21.87 -24.80
C LEU A 191 -17.71 -21.76 -23.65
N ASN A 192 -17.44 -20.93 -22.67
CA ASN A 192 -18.42 -20.58 -21.65
C ASN A 192 -19.36 -19.50 -22.22
N LEU A 193 -20.45 -19.95 -22.86
CA LEU A 193 -21.43 -19.07 -23.51
C LEU A 193 -22.11 -18.12 -22.50
N TRP A 194 -22.31 -18.58 -21.26
CA TRP A 194 -22.89 -17.75 -20.21
C TRP A 194 -21.98 -16.58 -19.84
N ARG A 195 -20.70 -16.86 -19.64
CA ARG A 195 -19.69 -15.82 -19.37
C ARG A 195 -19.59 -14.83 -20.54
N LYS A 196 -19.61 -15.33 -21.78
CA LYS A 196 -19.59 -14.49 -22.98
C LYS A 196 -20.82 -13.59 -23.05
N TYR A 197 -22.01 -14.13 -22.81
CA TYR A 197 -23.27 -13.38 -22.78
C TYR A 197 -23.23 -12.29 -21.68
N THR A 198 -22.86 -12.66 -20.47
CA THR A 198 -22.75 -11.72 -19.35
C THR A 198 -21.74 -10.60 -19.61
N SER A 199 -20.58 -10.93 -20.15
CA SER A 199 -19.58 -9.93 -20.54
C SER A 199 -20.09 -8.96 -21.60
N ILE A 200 -20.77 -9.47 -22.63
CA ILE A 200 -21.35 -8.63 -23.70
C ILE A 200 -22.45 -7.72 -23.11
N ARG A 201 -23.27 -8.25 -22.23
CA ARG A 201 -24.36 -7.48 -21.59
C ARG A 201 -23.80 -6.37 -20.67
N THR A 202 -22.72 -6.64 -19.96
CA THR A 202 -22.12 -5.71 -18.98
C THR A 202 -21.22 -4.67 -19.65
N PHE A 203 -20.40 -5.07 -20.62
CA PHE A 203 -19.35 -4.24 -21.22
C PHE A 203 -19.56 -3.90 -22.70
N GLY A 204 -20.62 -4.44 -23.32
CA GLY A 204 -20.87 -4.29 -24.75
C GLY A 204 -19.95 -5.17 -25.61
N THR A 205 -20.07 -5.02 -26.93
CA THR A 205 -19.19 -5.67 -27.91
C THR A 205 -18.07 -4.73 -28.32
N ILE A 206 -16.83 -5.23 -28.36
CA ILE A 206 -15.70 -4.49 -28.92
C ILE A 206 -15.96 -4.33 -30.42
N SER A 207 -16.19 -3.09 -30.88
CA SER A 207 -16.29 -2.79 -32.29
C SER A 207 -14.95 -3.08 -32.99
N LYS A 208 -14.99 -3.73 -34.17
CA LYS A 208 -13.80 -4.00 -35.00
C LYS A 208 -13.03 -2.73 -35.43
N LYS A 209 -13.60 -1.53 -35.21
CA LYS A 209 -12.98 -0.23 -35.56
C LYS A 209 -11.87 0.22 -34.60
N ASN A 210 -11.72 -0.39 -33.42
CA ASN A 210 -10.69 -0.04 -32.45
C ASN A 210 -9.56 -1.09 -32.37
N LYS A 211 -9.19 -1.71 -33.48
CA LYS A 211 -7.91 -2.41 -33.59
C LYS A 211 -6.87 -1.37 -34.04
N LEU A 212 -6.17 -0.82 -33.05
CA LEU A 212 -4.84 -0.24 -33.24
C LEU A 212 -3.83 -1.34 -33.53
#